data_c07f8bd12f2b528290037227a06811e5
#
_entry.id   c07f8bd12f2b528290037227a06811e5
#
_cell.length_a   1.000
_cell.length_b   1.000
_cell.length_c   1.000
_cell.angle_alpha   90.00
_cell.angle_beta   90.00
_cell.angle_gamma   90.00
#
_symmetry.space_group_name_H-M   'P 1'
#
loop_
_entity.id
_entity.type
_entity.pdbx_description
1 polymer ?
#
loop_
_entity_poly.entity_id
_entity_poly.type
_entity_poly.pdbx_seq_one_letter_code
_entity_poly.pdbx_strand_id
1 'polypeptide(L)'
;MSMSSSDMSRPLIIAIEGNIGAGKSTIIDKLGKQLEGNKEVILLKEPVDIWESIKDTNTGENILEKFYKDSEKYAFSFQVMAYVTRLSLIRDTIRNNQDCKVIICERSLDADRNIFAKMLYDDGLIEEVHYQIYLRFYNEYVKDYRVDGIVYIDADAEVCYNRIKKRSRDGESNISLDYLEKCKKYYDDWLDSVRLKIDILDINANYDTKYNMQDENDKGVEWLSKIHNYINSCKNAAIKGECENKIPFMNYVEAVMESLR
;
A
#
# COMPACT_ATOMS: atom_id res chain seq x y z
N MET A 1 -27.23 -26.72 16.74
CA MET A 1 -25.85 -26.85 16.29
C MET A 1 -25.09 -25.64 16.74
N SER A 2 -24.23 -25.77 17.72
CA SER A 2 -23.45 -24.71 18.31
C SER A 2 -22.40 -24.28 17.27
N MET A 3 -22.42 -23.01 16.85
CA MET A 3 -21.34 -22.40 16.07
C MET A 3 -20.05 -22.52 16.91
N SER A 4 -19.04 -23.13 16.32
CA SER A 4 -17.74 -23.28 16.95
C SER A 4 -17.09 -21.89 17.08
N SER A 5 -16.50 -21.65 18.25
CA SER A 5 -15.84 -20.41 18.70
C SER A 5 -14.51 -20.11 18.00
N SER A 6 -14.39 -20.34 16.68
CA SER A 6 -13.15 -20.18 15.91
C SER A 6 -13.20 -19.15 14.77
N ASP A 7 -14.24 -18.31 14.72
CA ASP A 7 -14.31 -17.21 13.78
C ASP A 7 -13.93 -15.88 14.50
N MET A 8 -12.70 -15.85 15.04
CA MET A 8 -12.09 -14.58 15.41
C MET A 8 -11.74 -13.87 14.10
N SER A 9 -12.61 -12.94 13.70
CA SER A 9 -12.41 -12.10 12.53
C SER A 9 -11.03 -11.44 12.62
N ARG A 10 -10.21 -11.62 11.57
CA ARG A 10 -8.93 -10.93 11.46
C ARG A 10 -9.14 -9.40 11.60
N PRO A 11 -8.12 -8.63 12.00
CA PRO A 11 -8.23 -7.18 12.00
C PRO A 11 -8.53 -6.66 10.58
N LEU A 12 -9.24 -5.55 10.50
CA LEU A 12 -9.42 -4.82 9.23
C LEU A 12 -8.07 -4.34 8.74
N ILE A 13 -7.83 -4.45 7.44
CA ILE A 13 -6.63 -3.91 6.79
C ILE A 13 -7.05 -2.72 5.92
N ILE A 14 -6.62 -1.53 6.30
CA ILE A 14 -6.83 -0.29 5.54
C ILE A 14 -5.49 0.13 4.95
N ALA A 15 -5.43 0.21 3.62
CA ALA A 15 -4.22 0.62 2.92
C ALA A 15 -4.21 2.12 2.64
N ILE A 16 -3.10 2.80 2.95
CA ILE A 16 -2.83 4.15 2.49
C ILE A 16 -2.03 4.04 1.19
N GLU A 17 -2.70 4.32 0.10
CA GLU A 17 -2.19 4.20 -1.26
C GLU A 17 -1.85 5.54 -1.88
N GLY A 18 -1.07 5.53 -2.95
CA GLY A 18 -0.69 6.72 -3.71
C GLY A 18 0.73 6.64 -4.25
N ASN A 19 1.08 7.52 -5.14
CA ASN A 19 2.35 7.53 -5.84
C ASN A 19 3.56 7.68 -4.89
N ILE A 20 4.76 7.40 -5.39
CA ILE A 20 6.01 7.73 -4.69
C ILE A 20 6.07 9.26 -4.54
N GLY A 21 6.33 9.76 -3.32
CA GLY A 21 6.32 11.20 -3.07
C GLY A 21 4.96 11.82 -2.79
N ALA A 22 3.84 11.08 -2.83
CA ALA A 22 2.50 11.61 -2.56
C ALA A 22 2.29 12.09 -1.09
N GLY A 23 3.12 11.62 -0.15
CA GLY A 23 3.05 12.04 1.26
C GLY A 23 2.49 11.00 2.22
N LYS A 24 2.34 9.74 1.79
CA LYS A 24 1.81 8.62 2.60
C LYS A 24 2.49 8.46 3.96
N SER A 25 3.83 8.36 3.96
CA SER A 25 4.61 8.17 5.19
C SER A 25 4.40 9.34 6.17
N THR A 26 4.28 10.57 5.66
CA THR A 26 3.98 11.75 6.48
C THR A 26 2.61 11.64 7.13
N ILE A 27 1.60 11.21 6.39
CA ILE A 27 0.24 11.00 6.92
C ILE A 27 0.26 9.92 8.00
N ILE A 28 0.93 8.79 7.75
CA ILE A 28 1.07 7.70 8.74
C ILE A 28 1.75 8.18 10.02
N ASP A 29 2.80 8.99 9.91
CA ASP A 29 3.48 9.58 11.08
C ASP A 29 2.57 10.51 11.88
N LYS A 30 1.75 11.31 11.19
CA LYS A 30 0.80 12.21 11.85
C LYS A 30 -0.36 11.44 12.49
N LEU A 31 -0.90 10.43 11.82
CA LEU A 31 -1.90 9.53 12.38
C LEU A 31 -1.35 8.78 13.61
N GLY A 32 -0.09 8.32 13.56
CA GLY A 32 0.55 7.63 14.67
C GLY A 32 0.59 8.49 15.94
N LYS A 33 0.86 9.79 15.79
CA LYS A 33 0.82 10.72 16.94
C LYS A 33 -0.59 10.92 17.50
N GLN A 34 -1.62 10.89 16.65
CA GLN A 34 -3.02 11.02 17.10
C GLN A 34 -3.55 9.74 17.76
N LEU A 35 -3.04 8.59 17.34
CA LEU A 35 -3.44 7.27 17.80
C LEU A 35 -2.52 6.71 18.89
N GLU A 36 -1.61 7.51 19.40
CA GLU A 36 -0.68 7.10 20.45
C GLU A 36 -1.44 6.56 21.68
N GLY A 37 -1.03 5.37 22.14
CA GLY A 37 -1.70 4.67 23.23
C GLY A 37 -2.93 3.84 22.83
N ASN A 38 -3.42 3.93 21.59
CA ASN A 38 -4.53 3.10 21.09
C ASN A 38 -3.99 1.72 20.66
N LYS A 39 -4.29 0.68 21.46
CA LYS A 39 -3.85 -0.70 21.19
C LYS A 39 -4.66 -1.41 20.10
N GLU A 40 -5.84 -0.89 19.77
CA GLU A 40 -6.70 -1.51 18.74
C GLU A 40 -6.28 -1.16 17.31
N VAL A 41 -5.47 -0.11 17.12
CA VAL A 41 -5.05 0.37 15.80
C VAL A 41 -3.53 0.32 15.70
N ILE A 42 -3.02 -0.41 14.72
CA ILE A 42 -1.58 -0.52 14.46
C ILE A 42 -1.28 0.07 13.09
N LEU A 43 -0.26 0.93 13.04
CA LEU A 43 0.22 1.52 11.80
C LEU A 43 1.50 0.82 11.34
N LEU A 44 1.52 0.41 10.07
CA LEU A 44 2.65 -0.24 9.44
C LEU A 44 3.20 0.66 8.33
N LYS A 45 4.44 1.09 8.50
CA LYS A 45 5.19 1.78 7.45
C LYS A 45 5.72 0.80 6.42
N GLU A 46 6.03 1.30 5.25
CA GLU A 46 6.77 0.55 4.24
C GLU A 46 8.13 0.12 4.82
N PRO A 47 8.53 -1.17 4.66
CA PRO A 47 9.72 -1.72 5.31
C PRO A 47 11.02 -1.34 4.58
N VAL A 48 11.21 -0.06 4.30
CA VAL A 48 12.36 0.48 3.55
C VAL A 48 13.68 0.18 4.26
N ASP A 49 13.71 0.23 5.59
CA ASP A 49 14.91 -0.08 6.39
C ASP A 49 15.41 -1.52 6.12
N ILE A 50 14.47 -2.48 5.90
CA ILE A 50 14.82 -3.85 5.54
C ILE A 50 15.46 -3.86 4.14
N TRP A 51 14.90 -3.12 3.19
CA TRP A 51 15.42 -3.05 1.83
C TRP A 51 16.81 -2.41 1.79
N GLU A 52 17.02 -1.33 2.52
CA GLU A 52 18.30 -0.64 2.65
C GLU A 52 19.36 -1.49 3.37
N SER A 53 18.96 -2.46 4.19
CA SER A 53 19.87 -3.40 4.85
C SER A 53 20.44 -4.48 3.93
N ILE A 54 19.77 -4.77 2.80
CA ILE A 54 20.20 -5.76 1.81
C ILE A 54 21.21 -5.10 0.87
N LYS A 55 22.49 -5.31 1.15
CA LYS A 55 23.60 -4.64 0.45
C LYS A 55 24.50 -5.64 -0.27
N ASP A 56 24.96 -5.23 -1.42
CA ASP A 56 26.03 -5.93 -2.14
C ASP A 56 27.37 -5.73 -1.42
N THR A 57 28.01 -6.81 -1.05
CA THR A 57 29.26 -6.77 -0.27
C THR A 57 30.44 -6.15 -1.03
N ASN A 58 30.40 -6.14 -2.38
CA ASN A 58 31.47 -5.60 -3.20
C ASN A 58 31.32 -4.11 -3.50
N THR A 59 30.07 -3.65 -3.73
CA THR A 59 29.79 -2.27 -4.12
C THR A 59 29.27 -1.41 -2.97
N GLY A 60 28.74 -2.04 -1.90
CA GLY A 60 28.07 -1.37 -0.80
C GLY A 60 26.65 -0.85 -1.13
N GLU A 61 26.25 -0.92 -2.40
CA GLU A 61 24.93 -0.49 -2.87
C GLU A 61 23.83 -1.39 -2.30
N ASN A 62 22.75 -0.80 -1.84
CA ASN A 62 21.57 -1.56 -1.40
C ASN A 62 20.69 -1.97 -2.60
N ILE A 63 19.69 -2.84 -2.35
CA ILE A 63 18.83 -3.37 -3.41
C ILE A 63 17.98 -2.28 -4.08
N LEU A 64 17.60 -1.23 -3.36
CA LEU A 64 16.80 -0.12 -3.89
C LEU A 64 17.64 0.72 -4.88
N GLU A 65 18.88 1.05 -4.50
CA GLU A 65 19.84 1.73 -5.38
C GLU A 65 20.11 0.93 -6.65
N LYS A 66 20.35 -0.40 -6.50
CA LYS A 66 20.56 -1.30 -7.63
C LYS A 66 19.34 -1.38 -8.55
N PHE A 67 18.14 -1.44 -7.98
CA PHE A 67 16.90 -1.47 -8.75
C PHE A 67 16.74 -0.20 -9.60
N TYR A 68 16.89 0.98 -9.02
CA TYR A 68 16.76 2.22 -9.79
C TYR A 68 17.89 2.46 -10.81
N LYS A 69 19.06 1.86 -10.58
CA LYS A 69 20.21 1.95 -11.48
C LYS A 69 20.11 0.98 -12.66
N ASP A 70 19.61 -0.22 -12.44
CA ASP A 70 19.51 -1.32 -13.40
C ASP A 70 18.23 -2.13 -13.14
N SER A 71 17.11 -1.55 -13.55
CA SER A 71 15.78 -2.15 -13.32
C SER A 71 15.62 -3.48 -14.06
N GLU A 72 16.18 -3.64 -15.27
CA GLU A 72 16.09 -4.87 -16.03
C GLU A 72 16.63 -6.08 -15.23
N LYS A 73 17.74 -5.89 -14.54
CA LYS A 73 18.37 -6.93 -13.74
C LYS A 73 17.69 -7.16 -12.39
N TYR A 74 17.22 -6.11 -11.74
CA TYR A 74 16.81 -6.17 -10.33
C TYR A 74 15.30 -6.07 -10.11
N ALA A 75 14.48 -5.81 -11.14
CA ALA A 75 13.04 -5.63 -10.99
C ALA A 75 12.37 -6.82 -10.31
N PHE A 76 12.59 -8.04 -10.79
CA PHE A 76 11.97 -9.24 -10.22
C PHE A 76 12.36 -9.46 -8.76
N SER A 77 13.65 -9.44 -8.46
CA SER A 77 14.14 -9.67 -7.10
C SER A 77 13.66 -8.60 -6.12
N PHE A 78 13.62 -7.33 -6.57
CA PHE A 78 13.10 -6.23 -5.77
C PHE A 78 11.60 -6.38 -5.50
N GLN A 79 10.79 -6.72 -6.51
CA GLN A 79 9.35 -6.89 -6.32
C GLN A 79 9.00 -8.09 -5.43
N VAL A 80 9.72 -9.21 -5.55
CA VAL A 80 9.55 -10.35 -4.64
C VAL A 80 9.92 -9.97 -3.21
N MET A 81 11.03 -9.27 -3.00
CA MET A 81 11.45 -8.80 -1.68
C MET A 81 10.43 -7.83 -1.08
N ALA A 82 9.96 -6.83 -1.84
CA ALA A 82 8.97 -5.84 -1.39
C ALA A 82 7.69 -6.55 -0.94
N TYR A 83 7.19 -7.48 -1.76
CA TYR A 83 6.02 -8.29 -1.45
C TYR A 83 6.19 -9.13 -0.17
N VAL A 84 7.29 -9.91 -0.08
CA VAL A 84 7.52 -10.83 1.05
C VAL A 84 7.71 -10.08 2.36
N THR A 85 8.43 -8.96 2.34
CA THR A 85 8.68 -8.15 3.56
C THR A 85 7.40 -7.48 4.05
N ARG A 86 6.56 -6.96 3.16
CA ARG A 86 5.25 -6.40 3.50
C ARG A 86 4.31 -7.47 4.05
N LEU A 87 4.23 -8.62 3.37
CA LEU A 87 3.45 -9.77 3.83
C LEU A 87 3.87 -10.22 5.23
N SER A 88 5.18 -10.36 5.47
CA SER A 88 5.71 -10.75 6.77
C SER A 88 5.33 -9.73 7.86
N LEU A 89 5.44 -8.45 7.55
CA LEU A 89 5.09 -7.38 8.49
C LEU A 89 3.61 -7.44 8.90
N ILE A 90 2.70 -7.60 7.95
CA ILE A 90 1.25 -7.72 8.23
C ILE A 90 0.98 -9.00 9.04
N ARG A 91 1.50 -10.14 8.58
CA ARG A 91 1.33 -11.45 9.24
C ARG A 91 1.80 -11.42 10.69
N ASP A 92 3.01 -10.92 10.92
CA ASP A 92 3.63 -10.92 12.25
C ASP A 92 2.92 -9.94 13.18
N THR A 93 2.39 -8.84 12.64
CA THR A 93 1.54 -7.90 13.37
C THR A 93 0.26 -8.57 13.85
N ILE A 94 -0.46 -9.29 12.97
CA ILE A 94 -1.67 -10.01 13.35
C ILE A 94 -1.39 -11.07 14.41
N ARG A 95 -0.30 -11.82 14.27
CA ARG A 95 0.07 -12.90 15.21
C ARG A 95 0.44 -12.39 16.59
N ASN A 96 1.10 -11.26 16.66
CA ASN A 96 1.66 -10.74 17.90
C ASN A 96 0.73 -9.76 18.64
N ASN A 97 -0.40 -9.35 18.04
CA ASN A 97 -1.30 -8.34 18.60
C ASN A 97 -2.76 -8.79 18.51
N GLN A 98 -3.16 -9.66 19.43
CA GLN A 98 -4.53 -10.24 19.44
C GLN A 98 -5.65 -9.21 19.70
N ASP A 99 -5.33 -8.09 20.35
CA ASP A 99 -6.28 -6.99 20.60
C ASP A 99 -6.41 -6.04 19.42
N CYS A 100 -5.59 -6.19 18.38
CA CYS A 100 -5.63 -5.35 17.20
C CYS A 100 -6.94 -5.55 16.43
N LYS A 101 -7.64 -4.45 16.14
CA LYS A 101 -8.88 -4.42 15.35
C LYS A 101 -8.67 -3.85 13.95
N VAL A 102 -7.70 -2.95 13.80
CA VAL A 102 -7.40 -2.29 12.53
C VAL A 102 -5.90 -2.21 12.33
N ILE A 103 -5.46 -2.62 11.16
CA ILE A 103 -4.10 -2.37 10.67
C ILE A 103 -4.19 -1.31 9.58
N ILE A 104 -3.44 -0.23 9.72
CA ILE A 104 -3.29 0.78 8.68
C ILE A 104 -1.89 0.59 8.08
N CYS A 105 -1.81 0.20 6.82
CA CYS A 105 -0.52 -0.07 6.18
C CYS A 105 -0.19 0.97 5.10
N GLU A 106 1.08 1.33 5.00
CA GLU A 106 1.62 2.08 3.87
C GLU A 106 1.77 1.13 2.69
N ARG A 107 0.89 1.28 1.69
CA ARG A 107 0.68 0.37 0.56
C ARG A 107 0.14 -1.01 0.97
N SER A 108 -0.34 -1.71 -0.01
CA SER A 108 -0.90 -3.06 0.10
C SER A 108 -0.13 -4.05 -0.79
N LEU A 109 -0.39 -5.33 -0.58
CA LEU A 109 0.05 -6.39 -1.48
C LEU A 109 -0.58 -6.24 -2.86
N ASP A 110 -1.81 -5.68 -2.91
CA ASP A 110 -2.52 -5.39 -4.15
C ASP A 110 -1.83 -4.30 -4.97
N ALA A 111 -1.31 -3.25 -4.32
CA ALA A 111 -0.54 -2.21 -5.00
C ALA A 111 0.79 -2.75 -5.53
N ASP A 112 1.50 -3.57 -4.76
CA ASP A 112 2.74 -4.21 -5.24
C ASP A 112 2.49 -4.98 -6.54
N ARG A 113 1.37 -5.72 -6.64
CA ARG A 113 1.00 -6.48 -7.82
C ARG A 113 0.48 -5.61 -8.97
N ASN A 114 -0.55 -4.79 -8.70
CA ASN A 114 -1.33 -4.14 -9.76
C ASN A 114 -0.64 -2.89 -10.31
N ILE A 115 0.25 -2.28 -9.54
CA ILE A 115 1.00 -1.09 -9.94
C ILE A 115 2.42 -1.48 -10.35
N PHE A 116 3.23 -1.87 -9.38
CA PHE A 116 4.69 -1.97 -9.57
C PHE A 116 5.10 -3.20 -10.37
N ALA A 117 4.69 -4.40 -9.96
CA ALA A 117 5.05 -5.62 -10.66
C ALA A 117 4.41 -5.67 -12.06
N LYS A 118 3.15 -5.24 -12.20
CA LYS A 118 2.44 -5.18 -13.48
C LYS A 118 3.10 -4.20 -14.45
N MET A 119 3.41 -2.99 -13.99
CA MET A 119 4.07 -1.97 -14.82
C MET A 119 5.44 -2.45 -15.31
N LEU A 120 6.25 -3.04 -14.42
CA LEU A 120 7.57 -3.56 -14.78
C LEU A 120 7.49 -4.74 -15.74
N TYR A 121 6.47 -5.57 -15.61
CA TYR A 121 6.17 -6.64 -16.57
C TYR A 121 5.78 -6.07 -17.94
N ASP A 122 4.86 -5.12 -17.99
CA ASP A 122 4.39 -4.49 -19.23
C ASP A 122 5.51 -3.71 -19.96
N ASP A 123 6.46 -3.17 -19.21
CA ASP A 123 7.66 -2.51 -19.73
C ASP A 123 8.76 -3.52 -20.19
N GLY A 124 8.51 -4.84 -20.03
CA GLY A 124 9.48 -5.90 -20.39
C GLY A 124 10.67 -6.03 -19.45
N LEU A 125 10.62 -5.36 -18.27
CA LEU A 125 11.68 -5.41 -17.24
C LEU A 125 11.54 -6.63 -16.31
N ILE A 126 10.41 -7.29 -16.32
CA ILE A 126 10.15 -8.59 -15.68
C ILE A 126 9.72 -9.56 -16.77
N GLU A 127 10.46 -10.64 -16.96
CA GLU A 127 10.13 -11.69 -17.93
C GLU A 127 8.83 -12.41 -17.55
N GLU A 128 8.14 -12.96 -18.57
CA GLU A 128 6.88 -13.71 -18.40
C GLU A 128 6.96 -14.79 -17.31
N VAL A 129 8.02 -15.60 -17.32
CA VAL A 129 8.21 -16.69 -16.32
C VAL A 129 8.38 -16.13 -14.92
N HIS A 130 9.15 -15.05 -14.76
CA HIS A 130 9.35 -14.36 -13.48
C HIS A 130 8.03 -13.74 -12.98
N TYR A 131 7.23 -13.13 -13.86
CA TYR A 131 5.94 -12.57 -13.49
C TYR A 131 4.94 -13.64 -13.05
N GLN A 132 4.89 -14.80 -13.75
CA GLN A 132 4.09 -15.94 -13.33
C GLN A 132 4.49 -16.46 -11.94
N ILE A 133 5.79 -16.53 -11.63
CA ILE A 133 6.27 -16.90 -10.29
C ILE A 133 5.79 -15.88 -9.24
N TYR A 134 5.92 -14.59 -9.54
CA TYR A 134 5.44 -13.52 -8.67
C TYR A 134 3.94 -13.65 -8.39
N LEU A 135 3.13 -13.89 -9.43
CA LEU A 135 1.68 -14.09 -9.30
C LEU A 135 1.32 -15.33 -8.46
N ARG A 136 2.16 -16.38 -8.47
CA ARG A 136 1.96 -17.55 -7.60
C ARG A 136 2.10 -17.17 -6.14
N PHE A 137 3.14 -16.41 -5.77
CA PHE A 137 3.29 -15.91 -4.40
C PHE A 137 2.12 -15.01 -3.99
N TYR A 138 1.74 -14.07 -4.85
CA TYR A 138 0.60 -13.19 -4.57
C TYR A 138 -0.69 -13.97 -4.33
N ASN A 139 -1.07 -14.88 -5.24
CA ASN A 139 -2.31 -15.64 -5.17
C ASN A 139 -2.39 -16.59 -3.97
N GLU A 140 -1.24 -17.07 -3.46
CA GLU A 140 -1.18 -17.95 -2.30
C GLU A 140 -1.65 -17.25 -1.02
N TYR A 141 -1.26 -15.98 -0.84
CA TYR A 141 -1.45 -15.30 0.44
C TYR A 141 -2.45 -14.15 0.42
N VAL A 142 -2.81 -13.61 -0.76
CA VAL A 142 -3.70 -12.43 -0.83
C VAL A 142 -5.05 -12.64 -0.15
N LYS A 143 -5.55 -13.87 -0.12
CA LYS A 143 -6.82 -14.23 0.51
C LYS A 143 -6.88 -13.90 1.99
N ASP A 144 -5.76 -14.16 2.68
CA ASP A 144 -5.67 -14.02 4.13
C ASP A 144 -5.40 -12.57 4.55
N TYR A 145 -4.86 -11.75 3.63
CA TYR A 145 -4.39 -10.37 3.90
C TYR A 145 -5.01 -9.33 2.95
N ARG A 146 -6.23 -9.58 2.49
CA ARG A 146 -6.96 -8.65 1.62
C ARG A 146 -7.22 -7.32 2.30
N VAL A 147 -7.23 -6.26 1.50
CA VAL A 147 -7.56 -4.91 1.93
C VAL A 147 -9.08 -4.77 2.10
N ASP A 148 -9.52 -4.17 3.21
CA ASP A 148 -10.93 -3.91 3.51
C ASP A 148 -11.34 -2.46 3.21
N GLY A 149 -10.36 -1.55 3.06
CA GLY A 149 -10.57 -0.16 2.69
C GLY A 149 -9.31 0.50 2.17
N ILE A 150 -9.44 1.49 1.35
CA ILE A 150 -8.33 2.22 0.75
C ILE A 150 -8.46 3.71 1.04
N VAL A 151 -7.37 4.34 1.48
CA VAL A 151 -7.21 5.80 1.48
C VAL A 151 -6.22 6.14 0.38
N TYR A 152 -6.71 6.72 -0.71
CA TYR A 152 -5.90 7.10 -1.84
C TYR A 152 -5.42 8.55 -1.70
N ILE A 153 -4.10 8.71 -1.59
CA ILE A 153 -3.44 10.01 -1.53
C ILE A 153 -3.12 10.42 -2.97
N ASP A 154 -4.08 11.09 -3.58
CA ASP A 154 -4.04 11.52 -4.96
C ASP A 154 -3.18 12.79 -5.10
N ALA A 155 -2.02 12.63 -5.70
CA ALA A 155 -1.10 13.72 -6.02
C ALA A 155 -0.59 13.57 -7.44
N ASP A 156 -0.52 14.68 -8.17
CA ASP A 156 -0.01 14.73 -9.53
C ASP A 156 1.46 14.30 -9.59
N ALA A 157 1.86 13.68 -10.69
CA ALA A 157 3.21 13.17 -10.87
C ALA A 157 4.27 14.27 -10.69
N GLU A 158 4.03 15.48 -11.18
CA GLU A 158 4.92 16.64 -11.01
C GLU A 158 5.06 17.05 -9.54
N VAL A 159 3.97 17.05 -8.78
CA VAL A 159 3.97 17.33 -7.33
C VAL A 159 4.80 16.28 -6.59
N CYS A 160 4.59 15.01 -6.92
CA CYS A 160 5.35 13.89 -6.38
C CYS A 160 6.85 14.02 -6.69
N TYR A 161 7.20 14.31 -7.95
CA TYR A 161 8.57 14.48 -8.40
C TYR A 161 9.29 15.61 -7.66
N ASN A 162 8.63 16.76 -7.49
CA ASN A 162 9.18 17.88 -6.76
C ASN A 162 9.41 17.56 -5.27
N ARG A 163 8.50 16.78 -4.66
CA ARG A 163 8.61 16.31 -3.27
C ARG A 163 9.76 15.32 -3.10
N ILE A 164 9.95 14.39 -4.05
CA ILE A 164 11.06 13.44 -4.06
C ILE A 164 12.38 14.18 -4.10
N LYS A 165 12.51 15.16 -5.00
CA LYS A 165 13.72 16.00 -5.10
C LYS A 165 14.02 16.78 -3.82
N LYS A 166 13.01 17.33 -3.16
CA LYS A 166 13.18 18.03 -1.87
C LYS A 166 13.60 17.08 -0.74
N ARG A 167 13.10 15.84 -0.76
CA ARG A 167 13.38 14.82 0.27
C ARG A 167 14.80 14.26 0.18
N SER A 168 15.35 14.16 -1.03
CA SER A 168 16.72 13.71 -1.33
C SER A 168 17.10 12.39 -0.66
N ARG A 169 16.21 11.37 -0.70
CA ARG A 169 16.54 10.03 -0.22
C ARG A 169 17.50 9.35 -1.19
N ASP A 170 18.48 8.61 -0.64
CA ASP A 170 19.43 7.85 -1.43
C ASP A 170 18.72 6.86 -2.38
N GLY A 171 19.18 6.76 -3.63
CA GLY A 171 18.60 5.93 -4.68
C GLY A 171 17.39 6.55 -5.42
N GLU A 172 16.61 7.44 -4.81
CA GLU A 172 15.42 8.03 -5.42
C GLU A 172 15.74 9.14 -6.45
N SER A 173 16.97 9.63 -6.51
CA SER A 173 17.40 10.66 -7.49
C SER A 173 17.20 10.23 -8.95
N ASN A 174 17.13 8.93 -9.22
CA ASN A 174 16.95 8.34 -10.54
C ASN A 174 15.48 8.17 -10.95
N ILE A 175 14.52 8.47 -10.06
CA ILE A 175 13.10 8.39 -10.38
C ILE A 175 12.75 9.52 -11.35
N SER A 176 12.34 9.17 -12.58
CA SER A 176 11.93 10.13 -13.60
C SER A 176 10.47 10.57 -13.42
N LEU A 177 10.12 11.69 -14.02
CA LEU A 177 8.72 12.13 -14.08
C LEU A 177 7.86 11.11 -14.85
N ASP A 178 8.35 10.61 -15.98
CA ASP A 178 7.64 9.60 -16.80
C ASP A 178 7.32 8.31 -15.99
N TYR A 179 8.23 7.89 -15.12
CA TYR A 179 7.98 6.76 -14.22
C TYR A 179 6.82 7.05 -13.25
N LEU A 180 6.77 8.26 -12.70
CA LEU A 180 5.69 8.67 -11.80
C LEU A 180 4.36 8.85 -12.53
N GLU A 181 4.36 9.33 -13.77
CA GLU A 181 3.16 9.41 -14.62
C GLU A 181 2.61 8.01 -14.92
N LYS A 182 3.49 7.07 -15.25
CA LYS A 182 3.09 5.66 -15.40
C LYS A 182 2.50 5.10 -14.11
N CYS A 183 3.18 5.26 -12.97
CA CYS A 183 2.65 4.82 -11.68
C CYS A 183 1.26 5.40 -11.42
N LYS A 184 1.03 6.70 -11.68
CA LYS A 184 -0.27 7.35 -11.51
C LYS A 184 -1.33 6.67 -12.37
N LYS A 185 -1.02 6.41 -13.65
CA LYS A 185 -1.94 5.73 -14.57
C LYS A 185 -2.32 4.33 -14.07
N TYR A 186 -1.34 3.53 -13.61
CA TYR A 186 -1.63 2.19 -13.07
C TYR A 186 -2.45 2.25 -11.78
N TYR A 187 -2.25 3.29 -10.94
CA TYR A 187 -3.11 3.53 -9.78
C TYR A 187 -4.54 3.82 -10.21
N ASP A 188 -4.75 4.73 -11.16
CA ASP A 188 -6.08 5.11 -11.62
C ASP A 188 -6.81 3.90 -12.22
N ASP A 189 -6.16 3.14 -13.11
CA ASP A 189 -6.71 1.93 -13.73
C ASP A 189 -7.09 0.87 -12.68
N TRP A 190 -6.22 0.62 -11.70
CA TRP A 190 -6.48 -0.34 -10.63
C TRP A 190 -7.62 0.10 -9.73
N LEU A 191 -7.58 1.34 -9.22
CA LEU A 191 -8.60 1.86 -8.32
C LEU A 191 -9.98 1.87 -8.97
N ASP A 192 -10.08 2.27 -10.24
CA ASP A 192 -11.33 2.23 -10.99
C ASP A 192 -11.89 0.81 -11.10
N SER A 193 -11.03 -0.19 -11.26
CA SER A 193 -11.43 -1.61 -11.32
C SER A 193 -11.98 -2.16 -10.00
N VAL A 194 -11.62 -1.54 -8.86
CA VAL A 194 -12.00 -2.02 -7.52
C VAL A 194 -13.00 -1.13 -6.78
N ARG A 195 -13.31 0.10 -7.26
CA ARG A 195 -14.22 1.06 -6.59
C ARG A 195 -15.61 0.50 -6.28
N LEU A 196 -16.11 -0.42 -7.07
CA LEU A 196 -17.40 -1.06 -6.80
C LEU A 196 -17.34 -2.17 -5.74
N LYS A 197 -16.11 -2.58 -5.35
CA LYS A 197 -15.85 -3.73 -4.48
C LYS A 197 -15.28 -3.32 -3.12
N ILE A 198 -14.46 -2.29 -3.11
CA ILE A 198 -13.75 -1.78 -1.92
C ILE A 198 -14.12 -0.31 -1.76
N ASP A 199 -14.39 0.10 -0.53
CA ASP A 199 -14.61 1.50 -0.20
C ASP A 199 -13.27 2.27 -0.30
N ILE A 200 -13.28 3.42 -0.99
CA ILE A 200 -12.09 4.23 -1.26
C ILE A 200 -12.35 5.67 -0.84
N LEU A 201 -11.50 6.17 0.06
CA LEU A 201 -11.44 7.58 0.40
C LEU A 201 -10.37 8.27 -0.44
N ASP A 202 -10.76 9.16 -1.34
CA ASP A 202 -9.84 9.98 -2.12
C ASP A 202 -9.44 11.26 -1.35
N ILE A 203 -8.14 11.51 -1.26
CA ILE A 203 -7.54 12.71 -0.67
C ILE A 203 -6.75 13.45 -1.74
N ASN A 204 -7.25 14.59 -2.21
CA ASN A 204 -6.48 15.44 -3.12
C ASN A 204 -5.28 16.04 -2.37
N ALA A 205 -4.09 15.53 -2.67
CA ALA A 205 -2.84 15.87 -2.01
C ALA A 205 -1.92 16.77 -2.86
N ASN A 206 -2.47 17.53 -3.80
CA ASN A 206 -1.72 18.48 -4.63
C ASN A 206 -1.30 19.76 -3.89
N TYR A 207 -1.62 19.86 -2.59
CA TYR A 207 -1.33 21.01 -1.76
C TYR A 207 -0.17 20.74 -0.80
N ASP A 208 0.70 21.73 -0.61
CA ASP A 208 1.66 21.70 0.50
C ASP A 208 0.93 22.04 1.81
N THR A 209 1.20 21.25 2.84
CA THR A 209 0.54 21.39 4.15
C THR A 209 1.57 21.24 5.28
N LYS A 210 1.32 21.92 6.40
CA LYS A 210 2.17 21.90 7.59
C LYS A 210 1.65 20.97 8.68
N TYR A 211 0.39 20.49 8.54
CA TYR A 211 -0.31 19.74 9.59
C TYR A 211 -0.38 20.52 10.91
N ASN A 212 -0.65 21.81 10.83
CA ASN A 212 -0.76 22.69 11.98
C ASN A 212 -2.15 22.58 12.61
N MET A 213 -2.28 21.85 13.71
CA MET A 213 -3.55 21.63 14.41
C MET A 213 -4.20 22.91 14.95
N GLN A 214 -3.49 24.04 14.97
CA GLN A 214 -4.03 25.33 15.40
C GLN A 214 -4.59 26.15 14.23
N ASP A 215 -4.41 25.68 13.00
CA ASP A 215 -4.91 26.31 11.77
C ASP A 215 -6.02 25.45 11.17
N GLU A 216 -7.25 25.86 11.36
CA GLU A 216 -8.45 25.15 10.85
C GLU A 216 -8.49 25.07 9.32
N ASN A 217 -7.73 25.92 8.63
CA ASN A 217 -7.63 25.93 7.16
C ASN A 217 -6.48 25.06 6.63
N ASP A 218 -5.67 24.46 7.51
CA ASP A 218 -4.58 23.56 7.08
C ASP A 218 -5.16 22.29 6.47
N LYS A 219 -4.90 22.08 5.19
CA LYS A 219 -5.39 20.92 4.43
C LYS A 219 -4.95 19.60 5.04
N GLY A 220 -3.79 19.52 5.67
CA GLY A 220 -3.31 18.32 6.33
C GLY A 220 -4.15 17.94 7.55
N VAL A 221 -4.66 18.93 8.29
CA VAL A 221 -5.59 18.71 9.40
C VAL A 221 -6.93 18.19 8.88
N GLU A 222 -7.44 18.77 7.80
CA GLU A 222 -8.65 18.29 7.12
C GLU A 222 -8.48 16.82 6.66
N TRP A 223 -7.35 16.49 6.04
CA TRP A 223 -7.08 15.13 5.58
C TRP A 223 -7.04 14.12 6.73
N LEU A 224 -6.33 14.44 7.82
CA LEU A 224 -6.27 13.57 9.00
C LEU A 224 -7.66 13.33 9.60
N SER A 225 -8.50 14.36 9.64
CA SER A 225 -9.89 14.24 10.12
C SER A 225 -10.73 13.32 9.21
N LYS A 226 -10.63 13.50 7.88
CA LYS A 226 -11.32 12.64 6.91
C LYS A 226 -10.88 11.17 7.05
N ILE A 227 -9.58 10.94 7.17
CA ILE A 227 -9.01 9.57 7.32
C ILE A 227 -9.49 8.96 8.63
N HIS A 228 -9.47 9.71 9.74
CA HIS A 228 -9.96 9.22 11.03
C HIS A 228 -11.44 8.83 10.97
N ASN A 229 -12.28 9.66 10.37
CA ASN A 229 -13.70 9.37 10.19
C ASN A 229 -13.93 8.14 9.30
N TYR A 230 -13.13 8.00 8.24
CA TYR A 230 -13.17 6.85 7.36
C TYR A 230 -12.82 5.54 8.08
N ILE A 231 -11.74 5.52 8.86
CA ILE A 231 -11.34 4.37 9.69
C ILE A 231 -12.47 3.96 10.65
N ASN A 232 -13.10 4.94 11.30
CA ASN A 232 -14.20 4.67 12.20
C ASN A 232 -15.45 4.15 11.46
N SER A 233 -15.71 4.63 10.25
CA SER A 233 -16.79 4.11 9.39
C SER A 233 -16.55 2.64 9.03
N CYS A 234 -15.35 2.27 8.60
CA CYS A 234 -14.98 0.89 8.30
C CYS A 234 -15.12 -0.02 9.54
N LYS A 235 -14.66 0.44 10.73
CA LYS A 235 -14.84 -0.29 11.99
C LYS A 235 -16.31 -0.56 12.29
N ASN A 236 -17.15 0.46 12.17
CA ASN A 236 -18.58 0.35 12.48
C ASN A 236 -19.31 -0.57 11.50
N ALA A 237 -18.97 -0.52 10.21
CA ALA A 237 -19.53 -1.40 9.20
C ALA A 237 -19.15 -2.87 9.45
N ALA A 238 -17.92 -3.14 9.87
CA ALA A 238 -17.47 -4.48 10.23
C ALA A 238 -18.21 -5.04 11.45
N ILE A 239 -18.45 -4.21 12.49
CA ILE A 239 -19.19 -4.62 13.70
C ILE A 239 -20.65 -4.97 13.36
N LYS A 240 -21.25 -4.28 12.39
CA LYS A 240 -22.65 -4.54 11.96
C LYS A 240 -22.80 -5.71 11.00
N GLY A 241 -21.68 -6.34 10.57
CA GLY A 241 -21.71 -7.37 9.51
C GLY A 241 -21.99 -6.80 8.11
N GLU A 242 -21.94 -5.49 7.93
CA GLU A 242 -22.18 -4.79 6.66
C GLU A 242 -20.94 -4.82 5.76
N CYS A 243 -19.80 -5.25 6.27
CA CYS A 243 -18.55 -5.49 5.54
C CYS A 243 -18.47 -6.90 4.89
N GLU A 244 -19.59 -7.61 4.75
CA GLU A 244 -19.60 -8.76 3.85
C GLU A 244 -19.34 -8.21 2.44
N ASN A 245 -18.16 -8.54 1.90
CA ASN A 245 -17.78 -8.15 0.54
C ASN A 245 -18.96 -8.32 -0.39
N LYS A 246 -19.33 -7.27 -1.10
CA LYS A 246 -20.41 -7.25 -2.08
C LYS A 246 -20.24 -8.30 -3.20
N ILE A 247 -19.15 -9.07 -3.20
CA ILE A 247 -18.89 -10.13 -4.19
C ILE A 247 -18.25 -11.34 -3.47
N PRO A 248 -18.80 -12.57 -3.65
CA PRO A 248 -18.15 -13.80 -3.18
C PRO A 248 -16.73 -13.90 -3.73
N PHE A 249 -15.80 -14.38 -2.91
CA PHE A 249 -14.38 -14.52 -3.21
C PHE A 249 -14.08 -15.16 -4.60
N MET A 250 -14.89 -16.13 -5.05
CA MET A 250 -14.76 -16.76 -6.37
C MET A 250 -14.78 -15.73 -7.50
N ASN A 251 -15.63 -14.71 -7.42
CA ASN A 251 -15.75 -13.69 -8.46
C ASN A 251 -14.58 -12.67 -8.42
N TYR A 252 -13.90 -12.49 -7.29
CA TYR A 252 -12.71 -11.65 -7.22
C TYR A 252 -11.51 -12.30 -7.94
N VAL A 253 -11.30 -13.61 -7.71
CA VAL A 253 -10.25 -14.38 -8.40
C VAL A 253 -10.56 -14.51 -9.89
N GLU A 254 -11.82 -14.76 -10.27
CA GLU A 254 -12.23 -14.85 -11.66
C GLU A 254 -12.09 -13.52 -12.41
N ALA A 255 -12.49 -12.40 -11.81
CA ALA A 255 -12.32 -11.07 -12.42
C ALA A 255 -10.85 -10.70 -12.58
N VAL A 256 -9.99 -11.12 -11.63
CA VAL A 256 -8.53 -10.97 -11.72
C VAL A 256 -7.94 -11.89 -12.78
N MET A 257 -8.47 -13.11 -12.94
CA MET A 257 -8.03 -14.07 -13.98
C MET A 257 -8.51 -13.69 -15.39
N GLU A 258 -9.67 -13.04 -15.50
CA GLU A 258 -10.17 -12.52 -16.81
C GLU A 258 -9.37 -11.30 -17.29
N SER A 259 -8.85 -10.48 -16.37
CA SER A 259 -7.95 -9.37 -16.73
C SER A 259 -6.55 -9.81 -17.17
N LEU A 260 -6.27 -11.12 -17.11
CA LEU A 260 -5.01 -11.77 -17.51
C LEU A 260 -5.12 -12.52 -18.85
N ARG A 261 -6.30 -12.50 -19.50
CA ARG A 261 -6.52 -13.00 -20.86
C ARG A 261 -6.56 -11.85 -21.86
#